data_0bd3e249d7ffadff026a287317ea1e9c
#
_entry.id   0bd3e249d7ffadff026a287317ea1e9c
#
_cell.length_a   1.000
_cell.length_b   1.000
_cell.length_c   1.000
_cell.angle_alpha   90.00
_cell.angle_beta   90.00
_cell.angle_gamma   90.00
#
_symmetry.space_group_name_H-M   'P 1'
#
loop_
_entity.id
_entity.type
_entity.pdbx_description
1 polymer ?
#
loop_
_entity_poly.entity_id
_entity_poly.type
_entity_poly.pdbx_seq_one_letter_code
_entity_poly.pdbx_strand_id
1 'polypeptide(L)'
;MKSLPAGWESLCAASRVMRFIDINLRGVGQVMFQDNPLSGALFIAAIAWGSFAAGVPQVLFGGLLAVVTATLTAQWLRVEPKSLRAGLYGFNGVLVGLALATFIAPGPLLWVYVVLGAAVSVVAMEATARVCKSWDMPALTFPFVLVTWLLLLATYGFAGLSGTALPTAGVVEPFTSMAATRLDASLFVEATLLSISQVFLKGSVVAALLFLAGLAVNSVAAAVAAVCGAIVAVITAHALGAESDLVTGGLLGFSPVLTAVALGTVFHQPGLRVAAYAALGTVFTVVAQAAFNVALTPLAIPALTGPFVLVTWMFLLPRLALDKVAGEPSGK
;
A
#
# COMPACT_ATOMS: atom_id res chain seq x y z
N MET A 1 7.03 18.64 5.77
CA MET A 1 8.18 17.72 5.78
C MET A 1 9.16 18.16 6.86
N LYS A 2 9.48 17.29 7.81
CA LYS A 2 10.55 17.59 8.78
C LYS A 2 11.91 17.46 8.07
N SER A 3 12.79 18.45 8.23
CA SER A 3 14.17 18.41 7.70
C SER A 3 14.92 17.22 8.32
N LEU A 4 15.62 16.46 7.47
CA LEU A 4 16.52 15.42 7.92
C LEU A 4 17.68 16.02 8.74
N PRO A 5 18.30 15.25 9.65
CA PRO A 5 19.53 15.71 10.30
C PRO A 5 20.57 16.08 9.24
N ALA A 6 21.20 17.25 9.38
CA ALA A 6 22.21 17.75 8.44
C ALA A 6 23.33 16.71 8.17
N GLY A 7 23.63 15.84 9.14
CA GLY A 7 24.58 14.75 9.01
C GLY A 7 24.15 13.65 8.04
N TRP A 8 22.85 13.33 7.92
CA TRP A 8 22.36 12.32 6.98
C TRP A 8 22.52 12.77 5.52
N GLU A 9 22.12 14.01 5.23
CA GLU A 9 22.24 14.57 3.88
C GLU A 9 23.71 14.66 3.43
N SER A 10 24.63 15.06 4.33
CA SER A 10 26.07 15.10 4.04
C SER A 10 26.64 13.70 3.78
N LEU A 11 26.24 12.67 4.53
CA LEU A 11 26.63 11.29 4.29
C LEU A 11 26.13 10.78 2.93
N CYS A 12 24.89 11.07 2.57
CA CYS A 12 24.33 10.70 1.27
C CYS A 12 25.01 11.45 0.11
N ALA A 13 25.47 12.68 0.33
CA ALA A 13 26.22 13.44 -0.67
C ALA A 13 27.63 12.84 -0.87
N ALA A 14 28.29 12.43 0.20
CA ALA A 14 29.67 11.92 0.19
C ALA A 14 29.78 10.46 -0.27
N SER A 15 28.76 9.63 -0.07
CA SER A 15 28.83 8.18 -0.33
C SER A 15 27.72 7.70 -1.27
N ARG A 16 28.12 7.00 -2.35
CA ARG A 16 27.18 6.33 -3.27
C ARG A 16 26.37 5.23 -2.57
N VAL A 17 26.99 4.52 -1.63
CA VAL A 17 26.34 3.45 -0.85
C VAL A 17 25.27 4.03 0.06
N MET A 18 25.59 5.11 0.81
CA MET A 18 24.60 5.77 1.67
C MET A 18 23.44 6.34 0.88
N ARG A 19 23.71 6.93 -0.28
CA ARG A 19 22.67 7.40 -1.20
C ARG A 19 21.77 6.26 -1.69
N PHE A 20 22.35 5.11 -2.01
CA PHE A 20 21.57 3.93 -2.43
C PHE A 20 20.69 3.41 -1.29
N ILE A 21 21.21 3.36 -0.06
CA ILE A 21 20.43 3.00 1.13
C ILE A 21 19.28 4.01 1.34
N ASP A 22 19.57 5.31 1.27
CA ASP A 22 18.54 6.37 1.40
C ASP A 22 17.40 6.21 0.40
N ILE A 23 17.73 5.97 -0.88
CA ILE A 23 16.73 5.75 -1.95
C ILE A 23 15.84 4.54 -1.63
N ASN A 24 16.42 3.42 -1.17
CA ASN A 24 15.66 2.22 -0.84
C ASN A 24 14.78 2.43 0.39
N LEU A 25 15.29 3.09 1.44
CA LEU A 25 14.50 3.43 2.62
C LEU A 25 13.31 4.33 2.24
N ARG A 26 13.54 5.39 1.45
CA ARG A 26 12.46 6.22 0.92
C ARG A 26 11.48 5.40 0.09
N GLY A 27 11.97 4.47 -0.74
CA GLY A 27 11.13 3.58 -1.52
C GLY A 27 10.15 2.78 -0.66
N VAL A 28 10.59 2.24 0.47
CA VAL A 28 9.69 1.58 1.42
C VAL A 28 8.73 2.59 2.08
N GLY A 29 9.20 3.79 2.43
CA GLY A 29 8.38 4.87 2.98
C GLY A 29 7.27 5.32 2.02
N GLN A 30 7.56 5.37 0.73
CA GLN A 30 6.63 5.82 -0.33
C GLN A 30 5.40 4.92 -0.50
N VAL A 31 5.39 3.70 0.02
CA VAL A 31 4.18 2.86 0.06
C VAL A 31 3.02 3.59 0.74
N MET A 32 3.33 4.37 1.78
CA MET A 32 2.37 5.22 2.49
C MET A 32 2.68 6.72 2.30
N PHE A 33 3.25 7.09 1.14
CA PHE A 33 3.56 8.47 0.72
C PHE A 33 4.58 9.19 1.64
N GLN A 34 5.47 8.46 2.29
CA GLN A 34 6.48 9.05 3.17
C GLN A 34 7.84 9.16 2.46
N ASP A 35 8.16 10.36 1.96
CA ASP A 35 9.50 10.67 1.43
C ASP A 35 10.47 10.97 2.59
N ASN A 36 10.72 9.94 3.42
CA ASN A 36 11.60 10.04 4.58
C ASN A 36 12.29 8.69 4.86
N PRO A 37 13.63 8.63 4.92
CA PRO A 37 14.34 7.37 5.14
C PRO A 37 14.10 6.79 6.55
N LEU A 38 13.85 7.61 7.57
CA LEU A 38 13.54 7.11 8.91
C LEU A 38 12.16 6.45 8.96
N SER A 39 11.16 7.02 8.25
CA SER A 39 9.87 6.36 8.06
C SER A 39 10.04 5.00 7.39
N GLY A 40 10.86 4.93 6.32
CA GLY A 40 11.16 3.67 5.65
C GLY A 40 11.86 2.65 6.55
N ALA A 41 12.80 3.08 7.38
CA ALA A 41 13.47 2.21 8.34
C ALA A 41 12.50 1.64 9.39
N LEU A 42 11.59 2.46 9.92
CA LEU A 42 10.53 2.01 10.83
C LEU A 42 9.55 1.05 10.14
N PHE A 43 9.24 1.27 8.87
CA PHE A 43 8.40 0.35 8.10
C PHE A 43 9.11 -0.99 7.86
N ILE A 44 10.40 -1.00 7.57
CA ILE A 44 11.18 -2.25 7.48
C ILE A 44 11.18 -2.97 8.84
N ALA A 45 11.35 -2.26 9.95
CA ALA A 45 11.29 -2.85 11.29
C ALA A 45 9.91 -3.46 11.58
N ALA A 46 8.82 -2.80 11.16
CA ALA A 46 7.45 -3.32 11.26
C ALA A 46 7.25 -4.60 10.42
N ILE A 47 7.73 -4.59 9.17
CA ILE A 47 7.70 -5.75 8.28
C ILE A 47 8.50 -6.90 8.87
N ALA A 48 9.71 -6.61 9.40
CA ALA A 48 10.55 -7.61 10.05
C ALA A 48 9.83 -8.24 11.24
N TRP A 49 9.35 -7.41 12.18
CA TRP A 49 8.57 -7.91 13.31
C TRP A 49 7.42 -8.81 12.89
N GLY A 50 6.55 -8.31 12.01
CA GLY A 50 5.38 -9.07 11.57
C GLY A 50 5.73 -10.35 10.82
N SER A 51 6.83 -10.36 10.04
CA SER A 51 7.28 -11.55 9.32
C SER A 51 7.85 -12.62 10.24
N PHE A 52 8.67 -12.23 11.22
CA PHE A 52 9.25 -13.19 12.17
C PHE A 52 8.19 -13.68 13.16
N ALA A 53 7.31 -12.81 13.66
CA ALA A 53 6.24 -13.19 14.57
C ALA A 53 5.24 -14.18 13.93
N ALA A 54 5.01 -14.06 12.62
CA ALA A 54 4.16 -14.98 11.87
C ALA A 54 4.89 -16.24 11.37
N GLY A 55 6.20 -16.40 11.64
CA GLY A 55 6.98 -17.55 11.15
C GLY A 55 7.23 -17.56 9.64
N VAL A 56 7.13 -16.41 8.96
CA VAL A 56 7.30 -16.27 7.50
C VAL A 56 8.40 -15.26 7.15
N PRO A 57 9.65 -15.48 7.60
CA PRO A 57 10.75 -14.53 7.40
C PRO A 57 11.05 -14.24 5.91
N GLN A 58 10.73 -15.17 5.02
CA GLN A 58 10.87 -14.99 3.57
C GLN A 58 10.14 -13.74 3.05
N VAL A 59 9.08 -13.28 3.72
CA VAL A 59 8.33 -12.10 3.31
C VAL A 59 9.16 -10.83 3.50
N LEU A 60 9.89 -10.69 4.61
CA LEU A 60 10.85 -9.60 4.80
C LEU A 60 11.93 -9.62 3.71
N PHE A 61 12.57 -10.77 3.50
CA PHE A 61 13.66 -10.88 2.52
C PHE A 61 13.17 -10.65 1.09
N GLY A 62 11.94 -11.10 0.77
CA GLY A 62 11.29 -10.82 -0.51
C GLY A 62 11.10 -9.32 -0.74
N GLY A 63 10.59 -8.59 0.24
CA GLY A 63 10.44 -7.14 0.18
C GLY A 63 11.78 -6.40 0.03
N LEU A 64 12.81 -6.80 0.80
CA LEU A 64 14.14 -6.19 0.71
C LEU A 64 14.82 -6.46 -0.64
N LEU A 65 14.80 -7.70 -1.12
CA LEU A 65 15.31 -8.04 -2.43
C LEU A 65 14.61 -7.26 -3.54
N ALA A 66 13.30 -7.14 -3.45
CA ALA A 66 12.49 -6.47 -4.45
C ALA A 66 12.73 -4.96 -4.50
N VAL A 67 12.83 -4.25 -3.35
CA VAL A 67 13.11 -2.81 -3.36
C VAL A 67 14.50 -2.52 -3.93
N VAL A 68 15.50 -3.33 -3.59
CA VAL A 68 16.85 -3.24 -4.15
C VAL A 68 16.83 -3.48 -5.66
N THR A 69 16.19 -4.55 -6.11
CA THR A 69 16.05 -4.87 -7.53
C THR A 69 15.36 -3.75 -8.31
N ALA A 70 14.24 -3.23 -7.80
CA ALA A 70 13.52 -2.12 -8.42
C ALA A 70 14.39 -0.85 -8.53
N THR A 71 15.14 -0.51 -7.47
CA THR A 71 16.05 0.64 -7.49
C THR A 71 17.19 0.45 -8.51
N LEU A 72 17.79 -0.74 -8.58
CA LEU A 72 18.83 -1.06 -9.58
C LEU A 72 18.28 -1.03 -11.00
N THR A 73 17.09 -1.58 -11.22
CA THR A 73 16.40 -1.54 -12.53
C THR A 73 16.12 -0.10 -12.96
N ALA A 74 15.63 0.75 -12.04
CA ALA A 74 15.38 2.16 -12.30
C ALA A 74 16.67 2.91 -12.67
N GLN A 75 17.78 2.62 -12.00
CA GLN A 75 19.11 3.17 -12.34
C GLN A 75 19.58 2.70 -13.73
N TRP A 76 19.41 1.41 -14.04
CA TRP A 76 19.77 0.84 -15.33
C TRP A 76 18.95 1.44 -16.48
N LEU A 77 17.65 1.64 -16.28
CA LEU A 77 16.74 2.27 -17.23
C LEU A 77 16.96 3.80 -17.36
N ARG A 78 17.80 4.40 -16.49
CA ARG A 78 18.08 5.84 -16.46
C ARG A 78 16.81 6.68 -16.34
N VAL A 79 15.92 6.27 -15.43
CA VAL A 79 14.69 7.00 -15.12
C VAL A 79 14.97 8.41 -14.59
N GLU A 80 13.92 9.21 -14.42
CA GLU A 80 14.02 10.60 -13.94
C GLU A 80 14.73 10.66 -12.58
N PRO A 81 15.88 11.40 -12.47
CA PRO A 81 16.75 11.34 -11.29
C PRO A 81 16.13 11.89 -10.01
N LYS A 82 15.17 12.83 -10.10
CA LYS A 82 14.48 13.40 -8.94
C LYS A 82 13.51 12.37 -8.33
N SER A 83 12.72 11.73 -9.17
CA SER A 83 11.80 10.65 -8.78
C SER A 83 12.55 9.43 -8.22
N LEU A 84 13.69 9.09 -8.81
CA LEU A 84 14.56 8.03 -8.29
C LEU A 84 15.05 8.35 -6.87
N ARG A 85 15.56 9.57 -6.65
CA ARG A 85 16.05 10.01 -5.32
C ARG A 85 14.94 10.03 -4.27
N ALA A 86 13.71 10.34 -4.66
CA ALA A 86 12.55 10.29 -3.79
C ALA A 86 12.04 8.86 -3.52
N GLY A 87 12.65 7.82 -4.09
CA GLY A 87 12.27 6.41 -3.90
C GLY A 87 11.03 5.97 -4.68
N LEU A 88 10.54 6.78 -5.64
CA LEU A 88 9.28 6.54 -6.35
C LEU A 88 9.28 5.31 -7.27
N TYR A 89 10.40 4.64 -7.46
CA TYR A 89 10.48 3.38 -8.20
C TYR A 89 10.58 2.16 -7.28
N GLY A 90 10.86 2.36 -5.98
CA GLY A 90 11.02 1.29 -4.99
C GLY A 90 9.72 0.78 -4.41
N PHE A 91 8.70 1.63 -4.23
CA PHE A 91 7.51 1.28 -3.47
C PHE A 91 6.62 0.21 -4.13
N ASN A 92 6.47 0.23 -5.45
CA ASN A 92 5.78 -0.85 -6.15
C ASN A 92 6.59 -2.15 -6.08
N GLY A 93 7.93 -2.07 -6.20
CA GLY A 93 8.81 -3.23 -6.08
C GLY A 93 8.70 -3.91 -4.73
N VAL A 94 8.82 -3.16 -3.62
CA VAL A 94 8.73 -3.77 -2.28
C VAL A 94 7.39 -4.47 -2.06
N LEU A 95 6.29 -3.87 -2.50
CA LEU A 95 4.96 -4.50 -2.41
C LEU A 95 4.86 -5.78 -3.24
N VAL A 96 5.42 -5.80 -4.46
CA VAL A 96 5.51 -7.03 -5.28
C VAL A 96 6.27 -8.12 -4.52
N GLY A 97 7.43 -7.79 -3.95
CA GLY A 97 8.23 -8.76 -3.20
C GLY A 97 7.52 -9.32 -1.96
N LEU A 98 6.86 -8.45 -1.19
CA LEU A 98 6.06 -8.85 -0.03
C LEU A 98 4.90 -9.76 -0.44
N ALA A 99 4.16 -9.39 -1.49
CA ALA A 99 3.02 -10.17 -1.95
C ALA A 99 3.43 -11.53 -2.52
N LEU A 100 4.45 -11.58 -3.39
CA LEU A 100 4.91 -12.85 -3.95
C LEU A 100 5.43 -13.80 -2.86
N ALA A 101 6.20 -13.29 -1.89
CA ALA A 101 6.69 -14.11 -0.77
C ALA A 101 5.60 -14.49 0.24
N THR A 102 4.44 -13.82 0.21
CA THR A 102 3.26 -14.19 1.01
C THR A 102 2.41 -15.26 0.30
N PHE A 103 2.24 -15.14 -1.02
CA PHE A 103 1.26 -15.93 -1.78
C PHE A 103 1.86 -17.06 -2.63
N ILE A 104 3.19 -17.17 -2.73
CA ILE A 104 3.88 -18.25 -3.42
C ILE A 104 4.67 -19.08 -2.40
N ALA A 105 4.59 -20.39 -2.51
CA ALA A 105 5.30 -21.31 -1.64
C ALA A 105 6.82 -21.08 -1.68
N PRO A 106 7.53 -21.18 -0.54
CA PRO A 106 8.98 -21.01 -0.49
C PRO A 106 9.71 -22.00 -1.40
N GLY A 107 10.64 -21.50 -2.20
CA GLY A 107 11.46 -22.28 -3.12
C GLY A 107 12.37 -21.41 -3.96
N PRO A 108 13.30 -21.96 -4.73
CA PRO A 108 14.24 -21.20 -5.55
C PRO A 108 13.55 -20.30 -6.58
N LEU A 109 12.46 -20.77 -7.18
CA LEU A 109 11.71 -20.02 -8.20
C LEU A 109 10.97 -18.82 -7.62
N LEU A 110 10.59 -18.82 -6.34
CA LEU A 110 10.06 -17.65 -5.68
C LEU A 110 11.01 -16.45 -5.82
N TRP A 111 12.30 -16.64 -5.58
CA TRP A 111 13.29 -15.55 -5.63
C TRP A 111 13.49 -15.02 -7.04
N VAL A 112 13.45 -15.91 -8.05
CA VAL A 112 13.47 -15.52 -9.47
C VAL A 112 12.24 -14.68 -9.81
N TYR A 113 11.06 -15.09 -9.32
CA TYR A 113 9.81 -14.34 -9.50
C TYR A 113 9.83 -12.98 -8.81
N VAL A 114 10.40 -12.90 -7.60
CA VAL A 114 10.57 -11.64 -6.86
C VAL A 114 11.45 -10.66 -7.67
N VAL A 115 12.58 -11.13 -8.19
CA VAL A 115 13.48 -10.30 -9.01
C VAL A 115 12.78 -9.87 -10.31
N LEU A 116 12.15 -10.79 -11.01
CA LEU A 116 11.40 -10.50 -12.24
C LEU A 116 10.29 -9.48 -11.98
N GLY A 117 9.45 -9.74 -10.99
CA GLY A 117 8.31 -8.89 -10.65
C GLY A 117 8.74 -7.49 -10.22
N ALA A 118 9.78 -7.38 -9.39
CA ALA A 118 10.34 -6.10 -8.98
C ALA A 118 10.89 -5.30 -10.17
N ALA A 119 11.62 -5.94 -11.09
CA ALA A 119 12.14 -5.28 -12.28
C ALA A 119 11.00 -4.82 -13.20
N VAL A 120 10.03 -5.68 -13.48
CA VAL A 120 8.87 -5.37 -14.33
C VAL A 120 7.99 -4.29 -13.71
N SER A 121 7.90 -4.22 -12.37
CA SER A 121 7.12 -3.16 -11.69
C SER A 121 7.64 -1.75 -12.01
N VAL A 122 8.96 -1.59 -12.25
CA VAL A 122 9.55 -0.30 -12.67
C VAL A 122 9.12 0.06 -14.10
N VAL A 123 9.12 -0.92 -15.01
CA VAL A 123 8.66 -0.71 -16.39
C VAL A 123 7.14 -0.37 -16.38
N ALA A 124 6.36 -1.11 -15.58
CA ALA A 124 4.95 -0.84 -15.41
C ALA A 124 4.69 0.55 -14.79
N MET A 125 5.56 1.00 -13.85
CA MET A 125 5.49 2.35 -13.28
C MET A 125 5.69 3.43 -14.35
N GLU A 126 6.70 3.31 -15.18
CA GLU A 126 6.95 4.24 -16.29
C GLU A 126 5.80 4.25 -17.31
N ALA A 127 5.30 3.07 -17.67
CA ALA A 127 4.18 2.95 -18.58
C ALA A 127 2.90 3.60 -18.03
N THR A 128 2.57 3.27 -16.78
CA THR A 128 1.38 3.82 -16.10
C THR A 128 1.50 5.33 -15.92
N ALA A 129 2.65 5.82 -15.45
CA ALA A 129 2.89 7.25 -15.27
C ALA A 129 2.73 8.03 -16.60
N ARG A 130 3.19 7.43 -17.72
CA ARG A 130 3.02 8.03 -19.06
C ARG A 130 1.56 8.10 -19.48
N VAL A 131 0.78 7.05 -19.26
CA VAL A 131 -0.66 7.02 -19.57
C VAL A 131 -1.41 8.02 -18.69
N CYS A 132 -1.15 7.99 -17.39
CA CYS A 132 -1.83 8.84 -16.40
C CYS A 132 -1.45 10.33 -16.52
N LYS A 133 -0.29 10.64 -17.12
CA LYS A 133 0.18 12.02 -17.31
C LYS A 133 -0.82 12.90 -18.09
N SER A 134 -1.51 12.33 -19.09
CA SER A 134 -2.52 13.05 -19.89
C SER A 134 -3.71 13.51 -19.05
N TRP A 135 -3.96 12.84 -17.92
CA TRP A 135 -5.03 13.15 -16.97
C TRP A 135 -4.53 13.81 -15.68
N ASP A 136 -3.22 14.11 -15.62
CA ASP A 136 -2.55 14.65 -14.43
C ASP A 136 -2.79 13.78 -13.18
N MET A 137 -2.70 12.47 -13.35
CA MET A 137 -2.99 11.48 -12.32
C MET A 137 -1.71 10.74 -11.90
N PRO A 138 -1.56 10.42 -10.61
CA PRO A 138 -0.44 9.58 -10.15
C PRO A 138 -0.68 8.11 -10.52
N ALA A 139 0.42 7.39 -10.77
CA ALA A 139 0.34 5.94 -11.03
C ALA A 139 -0.12 5.13 -9.81
N LEU A 140 0.06 5.66 -8.60
CA LEU A 140 -0.22 4.99 -7.33
C LEU A 140 0.43 3.59 -7.26
N THR A 141 -0.25 2.64 -6.64
CA THR A 141 0.18 1.23 -6.57
C THR A 141 -0.35 0.36 -7.71
N PHE A 142 -0.88 0.97 -8.79
CA PHE A 142 -1.37 0.20 -9.95
C PHE A 142 -0.30 -0.72 -10.56
N PRO A 143 0.98 -0.29 -10.74
CA PRO A 143 2.04 -1.16 -11.22
C PRO A 143 2.24 -2.41 -10.37
N PHE A 144 2.20 -2.26 -9.04
CA PHE A 144 2.25 -3.39 -8.11
C PHE A 144 1.06 -4.34 -8.32
N VAL A 145 -0.16 -3.81 -8.35
CA VAL A 145 -1.38 -4.60 -8.52
C VAL A 145 -1.32 -5.41 -9.82
N LEU A 146 -1.05 -4.74 -10.95
CA LEU A 146 -1.01 -5.36 -12.26
C LEU A 146 0.04 -6.48 -12.34
N VAL A 147 1.28 -6.18 -11.93
CA VAL A 147 2.39 -7.14 -12.02
C VAL A 147 2.15 -8.33 -11.09
N THR A 148 1.68 -8.08 -9.87
CA THR A 148 1.41 -9.15 -8.90
C THR A 148 0.26 -10.05 -9.39
N TRP A 149 -0.83 -9.49 -9.90
CA TRP A 149 -1.93 -10.29 -10.46
C TRP A 149 -1.46 -11.20 -11.60
N LEU A 150 -0.69 -10.66 -12.55
CA LEU A 150 -0.16 -11.45 -13.66
C LEU A 150 0.73 -12.59 -13.15
N LEU A 151 1.60 -12.33 -12.19
CA LEU A 151 2.52 -13.33 -11.64
C LEU A 151 1.79 -14.39 -10.79
N LEU A 152 0.78 -14.00 -10.00
CA LEU A 152 -0.04 -14.94 -9.23
C LEU A 152 -0.91 -15.81 -10.15
N LEU A 153 -1.55 -15.23 -11.15
CA LEU A 153 -2.31 -16.02 -12.15
C LEU A 153 -1.42 -16.99 -12.92
N ALA A 154 -0.19 -16.58 -13.23
CA ALA A 154 0.77 -17.46 -13.91
C ALA A 154 1.17 -18.68 -13.09
N THR A 155 1.04 -18.67 -11.75
CA THR A 155 1.29 -19.87 -10.92
C THR A 155 0.35 -21.02 -11.24
N TYR A 156 -0.85 -20.74 -11.74
CA TYR A 156 -1.79 -21.77 -12.20
C TYR A 156 -1.40 -22.39 -13.55
N GLY A 157 -0.51 -21.73 -14.31
CA GLY A 157 -0.02 -22.20 -15.59
C GLY A 157 1.33 -22.95 -15.53
N PHE A 158 2.04 -22.90 -14.39
CA PHE A 158 3.40 -23.43 -14.27
C PHE A 158 3.53 -24.42 -13.10
N ALA A 159 3.83 -25.68 -13.40
CA ALA A 159 3.97 -26.73 -12.38
C ALA A 159 5.10 -26.49 -11.35
N GLY A 160 6.10 -25.66 -11.69
CA GLY A 160 7.23 -25.34 -10.80
C GLY A 160 6.92 -24.28 -9.74
N LEU A 161 5.74 -23.67 -9.79
CA LEU A 161 5.30 -22.63 -8.86
C LEU A 161 3.97 -23.05 -8.26
N SER A 162 3.88 -23.06 -6.94
CA SER A 162 2.64 -23.35 -6.22
C SER A 162 2.24 -22.16 -5.37
N GLY A 163 0.95 -21.79 -5.43
CA GLY A 163 0.36 -20.80 -4.54
C GLY A 163 0.29 -21.31 -3.11
N THR A 164 0.42 -20.39 -2.16
CA THR A 164 0.15 -20.60 -0.73
C THR A 164 -0.66 -19.40 -0.23
N ALA A 165 -1.47 -19.58 0.80
CA ALA A 165 -2.28 -18.49 1.36
C ALA A 165 -3.09 -17.66 0.33
N LEU A 166 -3.32 -18.19 -0.87
CA LEU A 166 -4.20 -17.59 -1.87
C LEU A 166 -5.66 -17.76 -1.45
N PRO A 167 -6.56 -16.84 -1.85
CA PRO A 167 -7.99 -17.02 -1.69
C PRO A 167 -8.45 -18.33 -2.34
N THR A 168 -9.47 -18.97 -1.78
CA THR A 168 -10.07 -20.16 -2.39
C THR A 168 -10.89 -19.74 -3.61
N ALA A 169 -10.71 -20.46 -4.72
CA ALA A 169 -11.55 -20.28 -5.89
C ALA A 169 -13.00 -20.66 -5.58
N GLY A 170 -13.94 -19.85 -6.04
CA GLY A 170 -15.37 -20.08 -5.80
C GLY A 170 -16.24 -19.44 -6.83
N VAL A 171 -17.51 -19.81 -6.83
CA VAL A 171 -18.56 -19.14 -7.59
C VAL A 171 -19.08 -17.95 -6.79
N VAL A 172 -19.47 -16.90 -7.47
CA VAL A 172 -20.08 -15.73 -6.81
C VAL A 172 -21.46 -16.12 -6.27
N GLU A 173 -21.60 -16.13 -4.96
CA GLU A 173 -22.86 -16.43 -4.28
C GLU A 173 -23.23 -15.25 -3.35
N PRO A 174 -24.54 -15.01 -3.11
CA PRO A 174 -24.95 -14.03 -2.11
C PRO A 174 -24.37 -14.39 -0.74
N PHE A 175 -23.71 -13.42 -0.08
CA PHE A 175 -23.19 -13.61 1.25
C PHE A 175 -24.36 -13.71 2.25
N THR A 176 -24.53 -14.88 2.84
CA THR A 176 -25.49 -15.11 3.92
C THR A 176 -24.74 -15.08 5.25
N SER A 177 -24.86 -14.00 5.99
CA SER A 177 -24.21 -13.81 7.28
C SER A 177 -24.62 -14.90 8.27
N MET A 178 -23.68 -15.66 8.76
CA MET A 178 -23.77 -16.22 10.11
C MET A 178 -23.73 -15.05 11.11
N ALA A 179 -24.32 -15.21 12.31
CA ALA A 179 -24.44 -14.16 13.31
C ALA A 179 -23.18 -13.29 13.40
N ALA A 180 -23.32 -11.99 13.15
CA ALA A 180 -22.19 -11.06 13.16
C ALA A 180 -21.46 -11.15 14.51
N THR A 181 -20.14 -11.32 14.49
CA THR A 181 -19.32 -11.28 15.70
C THR A 181 -19.54 -9.94 16.38
N ARG A 182 -19.86 -9.95 17.66
CA ARG A 182 -20.07 -8.74 18.44
C ARG A 182 -18.72 -8.01 18.53
N LEU A 183 -18.64 -6.86 17.90
CA LEU A 183 -17.43 -6.03 17.90
C LEU A 183 -17.37 -5.30 19.24
N ASP A 184 -16.69 -5.88 20.23
CA ASP A 184 -16.39 -5.19 21.48
C ASP A 184 -15.28 -4.16 21.29
N ALA A 185 -15.01 -3.36 22.34
CA ALA A 185 -14.03 -2.29 22.26
C ALA A 185 -12.59 -2.80 21.95
N SER A 186 -12.23 -3.99 22.45
CA SER A 186 -10.90 -4.56 22.24
C SER A 186 -10.73 -5.04 20.80
N LEU A 187 -11.69 -5.77 20.28
CA LEU A 187 -11.71 -6.21 18.88
C LEU A 187 -11.77 -5.03 17.90
N PHE A 188 -12.52 -3.97 18.25
CA PHE A 188 -12.59 -2.76 17.43
C PHE A 188 -11.21 -2.08 17.31
N VAL A 189 -10.50 -1.91 18.42
CA VAL A 189 -9.15 -1.33 18.44
C VAL A 189 -8.18 -2.21 17.68
N GLU A 190 -8.22 -3.52 17.88
CA GLU A 190 -7.38 -4.48 17.19
C GLU A 190 -7.62 -4.44 15.67
N ALA A 191 -8.87 -4.55 15.21
CA ALA A 191 -9.25 -4.46 13.80
C ALA A 191 -8.77 -3.15 13.15
N THR A 192 -8.89 -2.03 13.89
CA THR A 192 -8.39 -0.72 13.45
C THR A 192 -6.88 -0.74 13.23
N LEU A 193 -6.11 -1.28 14.18
CA LEU A 193 -4.65 -1.39 14.06
C LEU A 193 -4.26 -2.38 12.96
N LEU A 194 -4.92 -3.53 12.87
CA LEU A 194 -4.67 -4.51 11.83
C LEU A 194 -4.95 -3.94 10.43
N SER A 195 -5.97 -3.10 10.25
CA SER A 195 -6.23 -2.40 8.99
C SER A 195 -5.02 -1.58 8.51
N ILE A 196 -4.24 -1.01 9.43
CA ILE A 196 -3.03 -0.25 9.10
C ILE A 196 -1.88 -1.19 8.75
N SER A 197 -1.67 -2.26 9.50
CA SER A 197 -0.57 -3.20 9.25
C SER A 197 -0.79 -4.04 7.99
N GLN A 198 -2.03 -4.29 7.60
CA GLN A 198 -2.37 -5.02 6.38
C GLN A 198 -1.98 -4.27 5.09
N VAL A 199 -1.68 -2.97 5.13
CA VAL A 199 -1.09 -2.23 4.00
C VAL A 199 0.19 -2.92 3.50
N PHE A 200 0.95 -3.54 4.42
CA PHE A 200 2.16 -4.31 4.13
C PHE A 200 1.96 -5.83 4.31
N LEU A 201 0.71 -6.30 4.21
CA LEU A 201 0.36 -7.72 4.35
C LEU A 201 0.80 -8.29 5.73
N LYS A 202 0.63 -7.52 6.79
CA LYS A 202 1.00 -7.91 8.17
C LYS A 202 -0.21 -7.86 9.09
N GLY A 203 -0.56 -9.00 9.68
CA GLY A 203 -1.57 -9.10 10.73
C GLY A 203 -0.94 -8.95 12.12
N SER A 204 -0.44 -7.75 12.47
CA SER A 204 0.25 -7.53 13.73
C SER A 204 0.01 -6.13 14.30
N VAL A 205 -0.49 -6.06 15.53
CA VAL A 205 -0.68 -4.82 16.28
C VAL A 205 0.65 -4.08 16.49
N VAL A 206 1.73 -4.80 16.81
CA VAL A 206 3.06 -4.19 16.99
C VAL A 206 3.56 -3.59 15.67
N ALA A 207 3.36 -4.30 14.55
CA ALA A 207 3.70 -3.75 13.24
C ALA A 207 2.88 -2.49 12.93
N ALA A 208 1.59 -2.46 13.26
CA ALA A 208 0.74 -1.28 13.10
C ALA A 208 1.27 -0.06 13.87
N LEU A 209 1.68 -0.25 15.13
CA LEU A 209 2.25 0.81 15.95
C LEU A 209 3.57 1.35 15.37
N LEU A 210 4.43 0.48 14.84
CA LEU A 210 5.66 0.88 14.14
C LEU A 210 5.36 1.63 12.83
N PHE A 211 4.35 1.20 12.06
CA PHE A 211 3.89 1.93 10.87
C PHE A 211 3.35 3.31 11.23
N LEU A 212 2.54 3.43 12.29
CA LEU A 212 2.04 4.72 12.78
C LEU A 212 3.18 5.62 13.25
N ALA A 213 4.16 5.08 13.97
CA ALA A 213 5.36 5.83 14.36
C ALA A 213 6.10 6.34 13.12
N GLY A 214 6.29 5.50 12.10
CA GLY A 214 6.93 5.87 10.85
C GLY A 214 6.16 6.95 10.07
N LEU A 215 4.83 6.90 10.06
CA LEU A 215 4.00 7.98 9.52
C LEU A 215 4.19 9.28 10.29
N ALA A 216 4.09 9.22 11.63
CA ALA A 216 4.16 10.39 12.51
C ALA A 216 5.53 11.11 12.46
N VAL A 217 6.61 10.38 12.21
CA VAL A 217 7.96 10.94 12.03
C VAL A 217 8.00 11.96 10.90
N ASN A 218 7.37 11.69 9.78
CA ASN A 218 7.34 12.58 8.62
C ASN A 218 6.08 13.46 8.61
N SER A 219 4.91 12.90 8.89
CA SER A 219 3.62 13.60 8.83
C SER A 219 2.65 13.10 9.88
N VAL A 220 2.46 13.88 10.95
CA VAL A 220 1.43 13.59 11.97
C VAL A 220 0.03 13.57 11.33
N ALA A 221 -0.22 14.45 10.34
CA ALA A 221 -1.49 14.46 9.62
C ALA A 221 -1.75 13.14 8.90
N ALA A 222 -0.73 12.54 8.28
CA ALA A 222 -0.85 11.23 7.64
C ALA A 222 -1.11 10.11 8.65
N ALA A 223 -0.47 10.14 9.83
CA ALA A 223 -0.74 9.19 10.89
C ALA A 223 -2.18 9.28 11.41
N VAL A 224 -2.67 10.52 11.63
CA VAL A 224 -4.06 10.76 12.02
C VAL A 224 -5.03 10.29 10.93
N ALA A 225 -4.76 10.63 9.66
CA ALA A 225 -5.60 10.19 8.54
C ALA A 225 -5.64 8.67 8.42
N ALA A 226 -4.52 7.97 8.67
CA ALA A 226 -4.47 6.50 8.67
C ALA A 226 -5.35 5.90 9.76
N VAL A 227 -5.29 6.43 11.00
CA VAL A 227 -6.13 5.98 12.11
C VAL A 227 -7.61 6.27 11.85
N CYS A 228 -7.94 7.50 11.41
CA CYS A 228 -9.32 7.86 11.08
C CYS A 228 -9.86 7.00 9.92
N GLY A 229 -9.04 6.75 8.89
CA GLY A 229 -9.39 5.89 7.77
C GLY A 229 -9.66 4.44 8.20
N ALA A 230 -8.83 3.90 9.09
CA ALA A 230 -9.03 2.57 9.64
C ALA A 230 -10.33 2.47 10.48
N ILE A 231 -10.59 3.45 11.34
CA ILE A 231 -11.83 3.52 12.13
C ILE A 231 -13.06 3.56 11.23
N VAL A 232 -13.05 4.45 10.23
CA VAL A 232 -14.15 4.56 9.24
C VAL A 232 -14.34 3.24 8.50
N ALA A 233 -13.25 2.58 8.13
CA ALA A 233 -13.31 1.30 7.41
C ALA A 233 -13.94 0.19 8.27
N VAL A 234 -13.50 0.03 9.52
CA VAL A 234 -14.04 -0.98 10.44
C VAL A 234 -15.53 -0.74 10.72
N ILE A 235 -15.92 0.51 10.98
CA ILE A 235 -17.32 0.87 11.20
C ILE A 235 -18.16 0.58 9.96
N THR A 236 -17.68 0.98 8.76
CA THR A 236 -18.40 0.78 7.51
C THR A 236 -18.56 -0.71 7.20
N ALA A 237 -17.49 -1.49 7.28
CA ALA A 237 -17.52 -2.92 7.00
C ALA A 237 -18.45 -3.67 7.96
N HIS A 238 -18.40 -3.34 9.26
CA HIS A 238 -19.27 -3.92 10.28
C HIS A 238 -20.75 -3.54 10.07
N ALA A 239 -21.03 -2.26 9.79
CA ALA A 239 -22.37 -1.76 9.55
C ALA A 239 -23.03 -2.35 8.29
N LEU A 240 -22.22 -2.69 7.28
CA LEU A 240 -22.69 -3.37 6.07
C LEU A 240 -22.79 -4.89 6.22
N GLY A 241 -22.49 -5.44 7.40
CA GLY A 241 -22.59 -6.87 7.69
C GLY A 241 -21.52 -7.71 6.96
N ALA A 242 -20.32 -7.18 6.80
CA ALA A 242 -19.22 -7.95 6.21
C ALA A 242 -18.82 -9.15 7.10
N GLU A 243 -18.17 -10.14 6.47
CA GLU A 243 -17.64 -11.32 7.17
C GLU A 243 -16.75 -10.93 8.34
N SER A 244 -17.01 -11.52 9.50
CA SER A 244 -16.36 -11.14 10.77
C SER A 244 -14.83 -11.22 10.71
N ASP A 245 -14.29 -12.28 10.12
CA ASP A 245 -12.84 -12.49 10.01
C ASP A 245 -12.17 -11.46 9.09
N LEU A 246 -12.87 -11.01 8.04
CA LEU A 246 -12.38 -9.92 7.20
C LEU A 246 -12.36 -8.57 7.91
N VAL A 247 -13.33 -8.33 8.81
CA VAL A 247 -13.42 -7.11 9.63
C VAL A 247 -12.35 -7.13 10.72
N THR A 248 -12.31 -8.18 11.54
CA THR A 248 -11.41 -8.29 12.69
C THR A 248 -9.95 -8.45 12.25
N GLY A 249 -9.67 -9.12 11.12
CA GLY A 249 -8.35 -9.22 10.50
C GLY A 249 -7.86 -7.96 9.78
N GLY A 250 -8.68 -6.89 9.71
CA GLY A 250 -8.34 -5.64 9.04
C GLY A 250 -8.25 -5.73 7.50
N LEU A 251 -8.76 -6.84 6.91
CA LEU A 251 -8.62 -7.14 5.48
C LEU A 251 -9.52 -6.28 4.58
N LEU A 252 -10.52 -5.62 5.14
CA LEU A 252 -11.35 -4.63 4.44
C LEU A 252 -10.86 -3.19 4.68
N GLY A 253 -9.83 -2.99 5.52
CA GLY A 253 -9.40 -1.67 5.98
C GLY A 253 -8.15 -1.10 5.32
N PHE A 254 -7.25 -1.92 4.78
CA PHE A 254 -5.94 -1.45 4.30
C PHE A 254 -6.03 -0.53 3.07
N SER A 255 -6.87 -0.83 2.09
CA SER A 255 -7.10 0.06 0.95
C SER A 255 -7.79 1.37 1.37
N PRO A 256 -8.84 1.36 2.22
CA PRO A 256 -9.41 2.56 2.83
C PRO A 256 -8.41 3.43 3.59
N VAL A 257 -7.49 2.84 4.35
CA VAL A 257 -6.40 3.57 5.04
C VAL A 257 -5.55 4.35 4.04
N LEU A 258 -5.13 3.71 2.94
CA LEU A 258 -4.37 4.37 1.89
C LEU A 258 -5.17 5.50 1.21
N THR A 259 -6.47 5.29 0.96
CA THR A 259 -7.36 6.31 0.40
C THR A 259 -7.49 7.51 1.34
N ALA A 260 -7.66 7.28 2.64
CA ALA A 260 -7.76 8.34 3.65
C ALA A 260 -6.48 9.19 3.71
N VAL A 261 -5.30 8.55 3.71
CA VAL A 261 -4.01 9.25 3.68
C VAL A 261 -3.84 10.02 2.38
N ALA A 262 -4.10 9.39 1.24
CA ALA A 262 -3.94 10.00 -0.09
C ALA A 262 -4.81 11.25 -0.26
N LEU A 263 -6.12 11.10 -0.08
CA LEU A 263 -7.07 12.20 -0.28
C LEU A 263 -7.01 13.24 0.85
N GLY A 264 -6.76 12.80 2.08
CA GLY A 264 -6.78 13.70 3.25
C GLY A 264 -5.52 14.52 3.45
N THR A 265 -4.37 14.09 2.91
CA THR A 265 -3.08 14.71 3.28
C THR A 265 -2.05 14.85 2.16
N VAL A 266 -2.19 14.09 1.07
CA VAL A 266 -1.17 14.05 -0.01
C VAL A 266 -1.61 14.90 -1.20
N PHE A 267 -2.81 14.67 -1.70
CA PHE A 267 -3.30 15.29 -2.93
C PHE A 267 -4.14 16.56 -2.68
N HIS A 268 -4.56 16.77 -1.44
CA HIS A 268 -5.27 17.97 -1.00
C HIS A 268 -4.66 18.53 0.28
N GLN A 269 -4.79 19.83 0.50
CA GLN A 269 -4.39 20.46 1.77
C GLN A 269 -5.40 20.10 2.88
N PRO A 270 -4.96 19.66 4.06
CA PRO A 270 -5.85 19.30 5.15
C PRO A 270 -6.84 20.40 5.53
N GLY A 271 -8.12 20.06 5.59
CA GLY A 271 -9.22 20.98 5.93
C GLY A 271 -10.52 20.21 6.10
N LEU A 272 -11.57 20.84 6.64
CA LEU A 272 -12.83 20.18 6.94
C LEU A 272 -13.52 19.59 5.69
N ARG A 273 -13.51 20.33 4.57
CA ARG A 273 -14.07 19.87 3.28
C ARG A 273 -13.28 18.69 2.74
N VAL A 274 -11.95 18.74 2.83
CA VAL A 274 -11.05 17.66 2.41
C VAL A 274 -11.24 16.44 3.30
N ALA A 275 -11.38 16.62 4.62
CA ALA A 275 -11.67 15.53 5.55
C ALA A 275 -12.99 14.82 5.22
N ALA A 276 -14.06 15.57 4.95
CA ALA A 276 -15.36 15.00 4.54
C ALA A 276 -15.26 14.26 3.19
N TYR A 277 -14.52 14.82 2.22
CA TYR A 277 -14.30 14.19 0.92
C TYR A 277 -13.47 12.92 1.03
N ALA A 278 -12.41 12.96 1.83
CA ALA A 278 -11.58 11.79 2.12
C ALA A 278 -12.38 10.70 2.85
N ALA A 279 -13.25 11.08 3.80
CA ALA A 279 -14.14 10.14 4.48
C ALA A 279 -15.11 9.46 3.51
N LEU A 280 -15.71 10.21 2.58
CA LEU A 280 -16.56 9.65 1.52
C LEU A 280 -15.78 8.66 0.65
N GLY A 281 -14.57 9.02 0.20
CA GLY A 281 -13.68 8.14 -0.55
C GLY A 281 -13.30 6.88 0.25
N THR A 282 -13.04 7.02 1.54
CA THR A 282 -12.71 5.91 2.45
C THR A 282 -13.87 4.93 2.57
N VAL A 283 -15.10 5.41 2.83
CA VAL A 283 -16.31 4.58 2.87
C VAL A 283 -16.50 3.85 1.54
N PHE A 284 -16.39 4.56 0.43
CA PHE A 284 -16.55 3.94 -0.89
C PHE A 284 -15.43 2.93 -1.20
N THR A 285 -14.22 3.11 -0.65
CA THR A 285 -13.13 2.14 -0.80
C THR A 285 -13.42 0.84 -0.07
N VAL A 286 -14.14 0.85 1.06
CA VAL A 286 -14.61 -0.40 1.72
C VAL A 286 -15.55 -1.17 0.79
N VAL A 287 -16.51 -0.49 0.18
CA VAL A 287 -17.43 -1.10 -0.80
C VAL A 287 -16.66 -1.65 -2.01
N ALA A 288 -15.72 -0.87 -2.53
CA ALA A 288 -14.87 -1.31 -3.63
C ALA A 288 -13.99 -2.52 -3.25
N GLN A 289 -13.46 -2.57 -2.01
CA GLN A 289 -12.67 -3.71 -1.52
C GLN A 289 -13.52 -4.98 -1.50
N ALA A 290 -14.74 -4.91 -0.99
CA ALA A 290 -15.66 -6.04 -1.00
C ALA A 290 -16.03 -6.46 -2.44
N ALA A 291 -16.30 -5.50 -3.33
CA ALA A 291 -16.60 -5.76 -4.73
C ALA A 291 -15.42 -6.44 -5.47
N PHE A 292 -14.19 -5.99 -5.24
CA PHE A 292 -13.00 -6.62 -5.82
C PHE A 292 -12.78 -8.03 -5.27
N ASN A 293 -12.97 -8.26 -3.96
CA ASN A 293 -12.87 -9.59 -3.37
C ASN A 293 -13.85 -10.56 -4.07
N VAL A 294 -15.10 -10.15 -4.25
CA VAL A 294 -16.12 -10.95 -4.96
C VAL A 294 -15.75 -11.15 -6.42
N ALA A 295 -15.34 -10.10 -7.14
CA ALA A 295 -15.00 -10.17 -8.56
C ALA A 295 -13.79 -11.09 -8.84
N LEU A 296 -12.84 -11.16 -7.89
CA LEU A 296 -11.62 -11.95 -8.03
C LEU A 296 -11.72 -13.36 -7.43
N THR A 297 -12.80 -13.68 -6.73
CA THR A 297 -13.05 -15.04 -6.18
C THR A 297 -12.90 -16.14 -7.23
N PRO A 298 -13.47 -16.04 -8.47
CA PRO A 298 -13.29 -17.07 -9.47
C PRO A 298 -11.85 -17.25 -9.93
N LEU A 299 -11.02 -16.23 -9.79
CA LEU A 299 -9.62 -16.23 -10.18
C LEU A 299 -8.68 -16.67 -9.04
N ALA A 300 -9.21 -16.81 -7.83
CA ALA A 300 -8.46 -17.18 -6.61
C ALA A 300 -7.22 -16.29 -6.38
N ILE A 301 -7.33 -15.00 -6.62
CA ILE A 301 -6.27 -14.01 -6.36
C ILE A 301 -6.79 -12.89 -5.46
N PRO A 302 -5.92 -12.30 -4.61
CA PRO A 302 -6.32 -11.22 -3.71
C PRO A 302 -6.56 -9.90 -4.46
N ALA A 303 -7.46 -9.05 -3.92
CA ALA A 303 -7.73 -7.72 -4.47
C ALA A 303 -6.51 -6.78 -4.41
N LEU A 304 -5.56 -7.05 -3.51
CA LEU A 304 -4.41 -6.18 -3.23
C LEU A 304 -4.89 -4.74 -2.97
N THR A 305 -4.12 -3.74 -3.42
CA THR A 305 -4.51 -2.33 -3.32
C THR A 305 -5.29 -1.83 -4.55
N GLY A 306 -5.84 -2.72 -5.37
CA GLY A 306 -6.67 -2.36 -6.54
C GLY A 306 -7.83 -1.43 -6.19
N PRO A 307 -8.62 -1.69 -5.13
CA PRO A 307 -9.69 -0.81 -4.67
C PRO A 307 -9.22 0.60 -4.33
N PHE A 308 -8.08 0.73 -3.62
CA PHE A 308 -7.46 2.01 -3.33
C PHE A 308 -7.11 2.78 -4.61
N VAL A 309 -6.47 2.12 -5.57
CA VAL A 309 -6.08 2.76 -6.84
C VAL A 309 -7.31 3.27 -7.57
N LEU A 310 -8.31 2.41 -7.79
CA LEU A 310 -9.51 2.77 -8.52
C LEU A 310 -10.26 3.94 -7.87
N VAL A 311 -10.52 3.86 -6.57
CA VAL A 311 -11.29 4.89 -5.86
C VAL A 311 -10.50 6.19 -5.78
N THR A 312 -9.20 6.13 -5.49
CA THR A 312 -8.38 7.35 -5.45
C THR A 312 -8.36 8.04 -6.81
N TRP A 313 -8.24 7.31 -7.91
CA TRP A 313 -8.35 7.88 -9.26
C TRP A 313 -9.73 8.51 -9.50
N MET A 314 -10.83 7.83 -9.13
CA MET A 314 -12.19 8.39 -9.26
C MET A 314 -12.37 9.69 -8.50
N PHE A 315 -11.74 9.82 -7.34
CA PHE A 315 -11.85 11.01 -6.49
C PHE A 315 -10.87 12.13 -6.87
N LEU A 316 -9.77 11.85 -7.54
CA LEU A 316 -8.85 12.86 -8.03
C LEU A 316 -9.21 13.40 -9.42
N LEU A 317 -9.78 12.57 -10.27
CA LEU A 317 -10.09 12.91 -11.67
C LEU A 317 -10.99 14.13 -11.85
N PRO A 318 -12.00 14.40 -10.99
CA PRO A 318 -12.85 15.59 -11.10
C PRO A 318 -12.13 16.91 -10.84
N ARG A 319 -10.89 16.92 -10.31
CA ARG A 319 -10.07 18.12 -10.04
C ARG A 319 -10.79 19.18 -9.21
N LEU A 320 -11.50 18.76 -8.17
CA LEU A 320 -12.28 19.65 -7.33
C LEU A 320 -11.36 20.59 -6.52
N ALA A 321 -11.69 21.87 -6.50
CA ALA A 321 -10.95 22.88 -5.73
C ALA A 321 -11.41 22.89 -4.26
N LEU A 322 -11.17 21.81 -3.54
CA LEU A 322 -11.60 21.61 -2.15
C LEU A 322 -10.84 22.51 -1.17
N ASP A 323 -9.62 22.90 -1.53
CA ASP A 323 -8.70 23.68 -0.71
C ASP A 323 -8.96 25.19 -0.78
N LYS A 324 -9.80 25.66 -1.73
CA LYS A 324 -10.11 27.06 -1.92
C LYS A 324 -11.29 27.49 -1.07
N VAL A 325 -11.13 28.61 -0.36
CA VAL A 325 -12.26 29.28 0.30
C VAL A 325 -13.19 29.86 -0.78
N ALA A 326 -14.49 29.63 -0.66
CA ALA A 326 -15.46 30.19 -1.59
C ALA A 326 -15.37 31.74 -1.54
N GLY A 327 -14.83 32.33 -2.59
CA GLY A 327 -14.67 33.81 -2.68
C GLY A 327 -13.29 34.28 -3.18
N GLU A 328 -12.28 33.41 -3.27
CA GLU A 328 -11.03 33.77 -3.94
C GLU A 328 -11.17 33.68 -5.47
N PRO A 329 -10.84 34.76 -6.24
CA PRO A 329 -10.89 34.72 -7.69
C PRO A 329 -9.87 33.70 -8.20
N SER A 330 -10.29 32.81 -9.12
CA SER A 330 -9.41 31.90 -9.83
C SER A 330 -8.33 32.71 -10.55
N GLY A 331 -7.14 32.78 -9.96
CA GLY A 331 -5.96 33.29 -10.68
C GLY A 331 -5.75 32.45 -11.94
N LYS A 332 -5.80 33.08 -13.08
CA LYS A 332 -5.50 32.55 -14.41
C LYS A 332 -4.06 32.08 -14.52
#